data_ccb30badebc4161fba9c4c318851737f
#
_entry.id   ccb30badebc4161fba9c4c318851737f
#
_cell.length_a   1.000
_cell.length_b   1.000
_cell.length_c   1.000
_cell.angle_alpha   90.00
_cell.angle_beta   90.00
_cell.angle_gamma   90.00
#
_symmetry.space_group_name_H-M   'P 1'
#
loop_
_entity.id
_entity.type
_entity.pdbx_description
1 polymer ?
#
loop_
_entity_poly.entity_id
_entity_poly.type
_entity_poly.pdbx_seq_one_letter_code
_entity_poly.pdbx_strand_id
1 'polypeptide(L)'
;VNGDSGRLQRLDAHAARRWALATRSAFAAHRAEIDDLNVFPVPDGDTGTNLYITLDSALEAARGRHEPLPDPGFARTLADDAATLARATLLAARGNSGVILSQLVRGLSEVIAEAATSASGVEGMDGMDGPTLARAVRRASDRAYASVTRPVEGTILSVAAGAADGAERAAAAGSDLYTVAHAALAAARVALAATTAQLPVLARAGVVDAGGLGYVLVLEALELVVAGRAAPERQPERAALLGRGQLRAAAHGVGDGDGRRALETPAYEVMYLLSDSDEAAVARLRARLDVLGDSVLVVGGGDLWNVHVHADDVGAAIQAGIEAGRPHRIVVTHFGDQQRARTAHSAHGPVAVVACAAGEGLASVFRESGAVSVFNGPGRRASAGQLLDAIRSAGARCVIVLPNESDTQLAAEAAASAAAEAGLEVHVVRSRSAAQGIAALAVFEPTASGRDNLIAMSGAAAATRCGAVTVASQESLTSAGWCHRGDVLGAVEGDVVVVGKDLAMVGADVVARLLAAGGELLTVITGAGSGPEVSAVVAQSARAARGDVEVAIIDGGQATFPLLFGVE
;
A
#
# COMPACT_ATOMS: atom_id res chain seq x y z
N VAL A 1 1.67 13.32 -48.27
CA VAL A 1 2.46 13.13 -47.05
C VAL A 1 1.48 13.12 -45.88
N ASN A 2 0.89 11.94 -45.60
CA ASN A 2 -0.04 11.73 -44.48
C ASN A 2 0.80 11.53 -43.22
N GLY A 3 0.82 12.51 -42.34
CA GLY A 3 1.26 12.34 -40.97
C GLY A 3 0.22 11.51 -40.22
N ASP A 4 0.44 10.22 -40.16
CA ASP A 4 -0.29 9.34 -39.25
C ASP A 4 0.09 9.73 -37.83
N SER A 5 -0.73 10.58 -37.21
CA SER A 5 -0.59 10.86 -35.80
C SER A 5 -1.00 9.58 -35.09
N GLY A 6 -0.10 8.94 -34.33
CA GLY A 6 -0.37 7.71 -33.57
C GLY A 6 -1.50 7.80 -32.53
N ARG A 7 -2.43 8.75 -32.74
CA ARG A 7 -3.62 9.01 -31.90
C ARG A 7 -4.67 7.96 -32.16
N LEU A 8 -5.26 7.46 -31.08
CA LEU A 8 -6.37 6.51 -31.17
C LEU A 8 -7.64 7.21 -31.64
N GLN A 9 -8.33 6.60 -32.59
CA GLN A 9 -9.66 7.05 -33.02
C GLN A 9 -10.77 6.51 -32.11
N ARG A 10 -10.53 5.39 -31.47
CA ARG A 10 -11.43 4.74 -30.50
C ARG A 10 -10.62 4.16 -29.34
N LEU A 11 -11.20 4.22 -28.14
CA LEU A 11 -10.66 3.59 -26.94
C LEU A 11 -11.25 2.16 -26.84
N ASP A 12 -10.53 1.18 -27.35
CA ASP A 12 -10.90 -0.23 -27.30
C ASP A 12 -10.50 -0.90 -25.95
N ALA A 13 -10.79 -2.17 -25.79
CA ALA A 13 -10.47 -2.92 -24.57
C ALA A 13 -8.96 -2.90 -24.24
N HIS A 14 -8.08 -2.97 -25.25
CA HIS A 14 -6.64 -2.92 -25.05
C HIS A 14 -6.17 -1.55 -24.55
N ALA A 15 -6.67 -0.49 -25.15
CA ALA A 15 -6.36 0.87 -24.74
C ALA A 15 -6.93 1.18 -23.33
N ALA A 16 -8.13 0.69 -23.01
CA ALA A 16 -8.72 0.84 -21.68
C ALA A 16 -7.88 0.13 -20.58
N ARG A 17 -7.36 -1.08 -20.86
CA ARG A 17 -6.43 -1.76 -19.93
C ARG A 17 -5.13 -0.97 -19.75
N ARG A 18 -4.56 -0.42 -20.83
CA ARG A 18 -3.38 0.46 -20.75
C ARG A 18 -3.67 1.70 -19.91
N TRP A 19 -4.84 2.30 -20.07
CA TRP A 19 -5.28 3.43 -19.25
C TRP A 19 -5.36 3.08 -17.77
N ALA A 20 -5.99 1.98 -17.40
CA ALA A 20 -6.09 1.53 -16.01
C ALA A 20 -4.71 1.25 -15.39
N LEU A 21 -3.77 0.62 -16.13
CA LEU A 21 -2.40 0.37 -15.69
C LEU A 21 -1.58 1.66 -15.56
N ALA A 22 -1.73 2.60 -16.50
CA ALA A 22 -1.09 3.91 -16.43
C ALA A 22 -1.59 4.73 -15.23
N THR A 23 -2.90 4.69 -14.95
CA THR A 23 -3.51 5.31 -13.76
C THR A 23 -2.93 4.71 -12.47
N ARG A 24 -2.84 3.38 -12.37
CA ARG A 24 -2.22 2.71 -11.22
C ARG A 24 -0.78 3.18 -11.00
N SER A 25 0.01 3.25 -12.07
CA SER A 25 1.40 3.73 -12.01
C SER A 25 1.47 5.19 -11.58
N ALA A 26 0.57 6.05 -12.06
CA ALA A 26 0.48 7.44 -11.66
C ALA A 26 0.12 7.58 -10.17
N PHE A 27 -0.86 6.80 -9.67
CA PHE A 27 -1.20 6.79 -8.25
C PHE A 27 -0.03 6.32 -7.39
N ALA A 28 0.69 5.27 -7.79
CA ALA A 28 1.87 4.81 -7.07
C ALA A 28 2.95 5.89 -6.98
N ALA A 29 3.23 6.58 -8.10
CA ALA A 29 4.26 7.61 -8.19
C ALA A 29 3.93 8.90 -7.40
N HIS A 30 2.64 9.26 -7.30
CA HIS A 30 2.17 10.49 -6.65
C HIS A 30 1.45 10.24 -5.31
N ARG A 31 1.51 9.01 -4.79
CA ARG A 31 0.80 8.60 -3.57
C ARG A 31 1.09 9.54 -2.39
N ALA A 32 2.37 9.73 -2.07
CA ALA A 32 2.78 10.58 -0.94
C ALA A 32 2.41 12.05 -1.16
N GLU A 33 2.52 12.56 -2.39
CA GLU A 33 2.10 13.94 -2.74
C GLU A 33 0.60 14.15 -2.49
N ILE A 34 -0.24 13.18 -2.87
CA ILE A 34 -1.69 13.23 -2.65
C ILE A 34 -2.01 13.10 -1.15
N ASP A 35 -1.31 12.21 -0.43
CA ASP A 35 -1.48 12.03 1.01
C ASP A 35 -1.13 13.33 1.77
N ASP A 36 -0.07 14.05 1.38
CA ASP A 36 0.34 15.32 1.97
C ASP A 36 -0.67 16.47 1.74
N LEU A 37 -1.47 16.40 0.68
CA LEU A 37 -2.52 17.38 0.38
C LEU A 37 -3.83 17.10 1.12
N ASN A 38 -3.97 15.94 1.77
CA ASN A 38 -5.22 15.51 2.38
C ASN A 38 -5.52 16.24 3.70
N VAL A 39 -6.27 17.34 3.60
CA VAL A 39 -6.73 18.15 4.75
C VAL A 39 -8.25 18.15 4.90
N PHE A 40 -8.99 17.47 4.02
CA PHE A 40 -10.45 17.40 4.01
C PHE A 40 -10.94 16.02 3.49
N PRO A 41 -12.03 15.44 4.03
CA PRO A 41 -12.83 15.90 5.18
C PRO A 41 -12.12 15.71 6.53
N VAL A 42 -11.23 14.72 6.64
CA VAL A 42 -10.37 14.46 7.80
C VAL A 42 -8.92 14.55 7.34
N PRO A 43 -8.05 15.25 8.07
CA PRO A 43 -6.63 15.36 7.72
C PRO A 43 -5.85 14.09 8.14
N ASP A 44 -6.28 12.93 7.66
CA ASP A 44 -5.67 11.64 7.95
C ASP A 44 -4.58 11.26 6.92
N GLY A 45 -4.44 12.06 5.83
CA GLY A 45 -3.39 11.98 4.79
C GLY A 45 -3.27 10.60 4.17
N ASP A 46 -4.37 9.98 3.84
CA ASP A 46 -4.43 8.65 3.25
C ASP A 46 -5.14 8.59 1.89
N THR A 47 -5.54 9.75 1.36
CA THR A 47 -6.26 9.85 0.07
C THR A 47 -5.51 9.19 -1.08
N GLY A 48 -4.20 9.44 -1.23
CA GLY A 48 -3.38 8.82 -2.27
C GLY A 48 -3.20 7.33 -2.05
N THR A 49 -3.02 6.93 -0.80
CA THR A 49 -2.98 5.53 -0.37
C THR A 49 -4.28 4.81 -0.70
N ASN A 50 -5.42 5.39 -0.37
CA ASN A 50 -6.75 4.82 -0.61
C ASN A 50 -7.05 4.69 -2.11
N LEU A 51 -6.74 5.70 -2.92
CA LEU A 51 -6.87 5.64 -4.39
C LEU A 51 -6.00 4.53 -4.98
N TYR A 52 -4.72 4.46 -4.57
CA TYR A 52 -3.79 3.45 -5.06
C TYR A 52 -4.23 2.04 -4.69
N ILE A 53 -4.50 1.77 -3.40
CA ILE A 53 -4.88 0.43 -2.93
C ILE A 53 -6.21 -0.01 -3.55
N THR A 54 -7.18 0.89 -3.70
CA THR A 54 -8.47 0.59 -4.32
C THR A 54 -8.28 0.12 -5.77
N LEU A 55 -7.51 0.86 -6.57
CA LEU A 55 -7.31 0.50 -7.98
C LEU A 55 -6.40 -0.72 -8.14
N ASP A 56 -5.31 -0.83 -7.37
CA ASP A 56 -4.36 -1.94 -7.41
C ASP A 56 -5.05 -3.26 -7.05
N SER A 57 -5.76 -3.30 -5.92
CA SER A 57 -6.53 -4.48 -5.50
C SER A 57 -7.64 -4.85 -6.49
N ALA A 58 -8.28 -3.86 -7.12
CA ALA A 58 -9.29 -4.09 -8.14
C ALA A 58 -8.69 -4.73 -9.41
N LEU A 59 -7.53 -4.24 -9.86
CA LEU A 59 -6.82 -4.78 -11.02
C LEU A 59 -6.32 -6.20 -10.76
N GLU A 60 -5.78 -6.48 -9.57
CA GLU A 60 -5.37 -7.83 -9.17
C GLU A 60 -6.58 -8.80 -9.11
N ALA A 61 -7.69 -8.36 -8.51
CA ALA A 61 -8.93 -9.16 -8.47
C ALA A 61 -9.51 -9.41 -9.89
N ALA A 62 -9.40 -8.43 -10.79
CA ALA A 62 -9.82 -8.59 -12.17
C ALA A 62 -8.93 -9.59 -12.94
N ARG A 63 -7.61 -9.60 -12.68
CA ARG A 63 -6.66 -10.58 -13.24
C ARG A 63 -6.90 -11.99 -12.73
N GLY A 64 -7.14 -12.17 -11.42
CA GLY A 64 -7.36 -13.48 -10.79
C GLY A 64 -8.66 -14.17 -11.21
N ARG A 65 -9.61 -13.45 -11.82
CA ARG A 65 -10.84 -13.99 -12.41
C ARG A 65 -10.67 -14.43 -13.88
N HIS A 66 -9.44 -14.46 -14.39
CA HIS A 66 -9.15 -15.05 -15.70
C HIS A 66 -9.18 -16.57 -15.59
N GLU A 67 -10.37 -17.15 -15.43
CA GLU A 67 -10.56 -18.54 -15.85
C GLU A 67 -10.22 -18.65 -17.33
N PRO A 68 -9.54 -19.73 -17.77
CA PRO A 68 -9.32 -19.97 -19.17
C PRO A 68 -10.68 -19.89 -19.89
N LEU A 69 -10.79 -18.98 -20.87
CA LEU A 69 -12.00 -18.90 -21.70
C LEU A 69 -12.24 -20.30 -22.29
N PRO A 70 -13.47 -20.80 -22.26
CA PRO A 70 -13.79 -22.13 -22.78
C PRO A 70 -13.53 -22.28 -24.30
N ASP A 71 -13.29 -21.16 -25.00
CA ASP A 71 -12.95 -21.12 -26.42
C ASP A 71 -11.86 -20.05 -26.68
N PRO A 72 -10.69 -20.42 -27.27
CA PRO A 72 -9.61 -19.47 -27.58
C PRO A 72 -9.97 -18.41 -28.64
N GLY A 73 -11.16 -18.45 -29.23
CA GLY A 73 -11.70 -17.44 -30.16
C GLY A 73 -12.48 -16.30 -29.53
N PHE A 74 -12.82 -16.35 -28.22
CA PHE A 74 -13.57 -15.29 -27.56
C PHE A 74 -12.62 -14.24 -26.95
N ALA A 75 -12.43 -13.11 -27.62
CA ALA A 75 -11.82 -11.93 -27.02
C ALA A 75 -12.81 -11.24 -26.05
N ARG A 76 -12.38 -10.87 -24.83
CA ARG A 76 -13.21 -10.06 -23.93
C ARG A 76 -13.47 -8.68 -24.52
N THR A 77 -14.72 -8.27 -24.48
CA THR A 77 -15.14 -6.95 -24.95
C THR A 77 -14.73 -5.85 -23.96
N LEU A 78 -14.71 -4.60 -24.41
CA LEU A 78 -14.53 -3.45 -23.55
C LEU A 78 -15.58 -3.39 -22.43
N ALA A 79 -16.84 -3.77 -22.72
CA ALA A 79 -17.92 -3.82 -21.77
C ALA A 79 -17.70 -4.84 -20.64
N ASP A 80 -17.20 -6.04 -20.96
CA ASP A 80 -16.89 -7.08 -19.98
C ASP A 80 -15.77 -6.63 -19.02
N ASP A 81 -14.71 -6.04 -19.56
CA ASP A 81 -13.60 -5.52 -18.77
C ASP A 81 -14.03 -4.36 -17.86
N ALA A 82 -14.82 -3.43 -18.39
CA ALA A 82 -15.34 -2.30 -17.64
C ALA A 82 -16.28 -2.73 -16.50
N ALA A 83 -17.19 -3.68 -16.75
CA ALA A 83 -18.07 -4.23 -15.71
C ALA A 83 -17.28 -4.98 -14.63
N THR A 84 -16.28 -5.77 -15.03
CA THR A 84 -15.39 -6.49 -14.10
C THR A 84 -14.62 -5.51 -13.21
N LEU A 85 -14.05 -4.46 -13.80
CA LEU A 85 -13.29 -3.44 -13.05
C LEU A 85 -14.20 -2.63 -12.13
N ALA A 86 -15.41 -2.25 -12.57
CA ALA A 86 -16.37 -1.52 -11.75
C ALA A 86 -16.79 -2.32 -10.51
N ARG A 87 -17.08 -3.62 -10.67
CA ARG A 87 -17.38 -4.50 -9.54
C ARG A 87 -16.16 -4.67 -8.62
N ALA A 88 -14.99 -4.83 -9.18
CA ALA A 88 -13.77 -5.02 -8.40
C ALA A 88 -13.39 -3.77 -7.60
N THR A 89 -13.51 -2.56 -8.19
CA THR A 89 -13.24 -1.30 -7.48
C THR A 89 -14.24 -1.05 -6.35
N LEU A 90 -15.52 -1.40 -6.54
CA LEU A 90 -16.53 -1.31 -5.48
C LEU A 90 -16.18 -2.20 -4.28
N LEU A 91 -15.72 -3.43 -4.54
CA LEU A 91 -15.34 -4.40 -3.50
C LEU A 91 -14.02 -4.05 -2.80
N ALA A 92 -13.11 -3.37 -3.49
CA ALA A 92 -11.79 -2.99 -3.01
C ALA A 92 -11.75 -1.56 -2.44
N ALA A 93 -12.84 -0.80 -2.55
CA ALA A 93 -12.90 0.61 -2.17
C ALA A 93 -12.47 0.82 -0.72
N ARG A 94 -11.58 1.78 -0.51
CA ARG A 94 -11.08 2.20 0.80
C ARG A 94 -11.25 3.68 0.98
N GLY A 95 -11.70 4.09 2.17
CA GLY A 95 -11.97 5.47 2.51
C GLY A 95 -12.95 6.16 1.57
N ASN A 96 -13.27 7.41 1.82
CA ASN A 96 -14.13 8.22 0.95
C ASN A 96 -13.62 8.27 -0.50
N SER A 97 -12.32 8.44 -0.67
CA SER A 97 -11.69 8.61 -1.99
C SER A 97 -11.80 7.34 -2.85
N GLY A 98 -11.61 6.16 -2.24
CA GLY A 98 -11.77 4.89 -2.94
C GLY A 98 -13.23 4.60 -3.31
N VAL A 99 -14.18 4.97 -2.43
CA VAL A 99 -15.62 4.84 -2.72
C VAL A 99 -16.03 5.74 -3.88
N ILE A 100 -15.59 7.00 -3.89
CA ILE A 100 -15.86 7.94 -5.00
C ILE A 100 -15.22 7.43 -6.31
N LEU A 101 -13.96 6.95 -6.26
CA LEU A 101 -13.30 6.35 -7.42
C LEU A 101 -14.13 5.18 -7.98
N SER A 102 -14.69 4.33 -7.12
CA SER A 102 -15.52 3.21 -7.57
C SER A 102 -16.78 3.68 -8.33
N GLN A 103 -17.36 4.81 -7.94
CA GLN A 103 -18.53 5.39 -8.61
C GLN A 103 -18.16 6.07 -9.94
N LEU A 104 -16.99 6.71 -10.02
CA LEU A 104 -16.44 7.20 -11.28
C LEU A 104 -16.26 6.05 -12.28
N VAL A 105 -15.63 4.96 -11.87
CA VAL A 105 -15.43 3.76 -12.70
C VAL A 105 -16.77 3.12 -13.09
N ARG A 106 -17.74 3.07 -12.16
CA ARG A 106 -19.10 2.56 -12.45
C ARG A 106 -19.80 3.37 -13.51
N GLY A 107 -19.77 4.71 -13.41
CA GLY A 107 -20.40 5.58 -14.40
C GLY A 107 -19.82 5.41 -15.82
N LEU A 108 -18.48 5.24 -15.92
CA LEU A 108 -17.81 4.88 -17.16
C LEU A 108 -18.33 3.54 -17.71
N SER A 109 -18.39 2.52 -16.85
CA SER A 109 -18.83 1.16 -17.22
C SER A 109 -20.27 1.12 -17.73
N GLU A 110 -21.17 1.91 -17.14
CA GLU A 110 -22.57 1.98 -17.56
C GLU A 110 -22.71 2.49 -19.01
N VAL A 111 -22.00 3.57 -19.37
CA VAL A 111 -22.04 4.13 -20.73
C VAL A 111 -21.38 3.18 -21.75
N ILE A 112 -20.31 2.50 -21.34
CA ILE A 112 -19.66 1.50 -22.19
C ILE A 112 -20.63 0.35 -22.51
N ALA A 113 -21.37 -0.14 -21.51
CA ALA A 113 -22.37 -1.19 -21.69
C ALA A 113 -23.55 -0.73 -22.58
N GLU A 114 -24.05 0.50 -22.39
CA GLU A 114 -25.08 1.11 -23.25
C GLU A 114 -24.61 1.22 -24.70
N ALA A 115 -23.37 1.65 -24.93
CA ALA A 115 -22.79 1.78 -26.26
C ALA A 115 -22.62 0.41 -26.96
N ALA A 116 -22.17 -0.61 -26.20
CA ALA A 116 -22.02 -1.98 -26.74
C ALA A 116 -23.37 -2.58 -27.17
N THR A 117 -24.45 -2.35 -26.39
CA THR A 117 -25.82 -2.80 -26.72
C THR A 117 -26.36 -2.12 -27.97
N SER A 118 -26.06 -0.84 -28.15
CA SER A 118 -26.51 -0.05 -29.31
C SER A 118 -25.75 -0.40 -30.61
N ALA A 119 -24.52 -0.89 -30.47
CA ALA A 119 -23.62 -1.31 -31.57
C ALA A 119 -23.82 -2.78 -31.99
N SER A 120 -24.73 -3.52 -31.35
CA SER A 120 -24.97 -4.94 -31.64
C SER A 120 -25.39 -5.15 -33.10
N GLY A 121 -24.46 -5.68 -33.92
CA GLY A 121 -24.71 -5.98 -35.35
C GLY A 121 -23.75 -5.30 -36.33
N VAL A 122 -22.84 -4.42 -35.88
CA VAL A 122 -21.87 -3.78 -36.78
C VAL A 122 -20.46 -4.25 -36.38
N GLU A 123 -19.87 -5.12 -37.22
CA GLU A 123 -18.47 -5.55 -37.07
C GLU A 123 -17.52 -4.32 -37.05
N GLY A 124 -16.61 -4.26 -36.04
CA GLY A 124 -15.58 -3.22 -35.92
C GLY A 124 -15.96 -1.98 -35.11
N MET A 125 -17.10 -1.95 -34.41
CA MET A 125 -17.51 -0.83 -33.56
C MET A 125 -17.24 -1.04 -32.05
N ASP A 126 -16.35 -1.94 -31.66
CA ASP A 126 -15.94 -2.08 -30.27
C ASP A 126 -15.02 -0.92 -29.86
N GLY A 127 -15.41 -0.17 -28.82
CA GLY A 127 -14.63 0.94 -28.27
C GLY A 127 -15.40 2.27 -28.20
N MET A 128 -14.90 3.19 -27.35
CA MET A 128 -15.46 4.54 -27.19
C MET A 128 -14.84 5.52 -28.18
N ASP A 129 -15.69 6.30 -28.85
CA ASP A 129 -15.32 7.52 -29.58
C ASP A 129 -15.40 8.77 -28.69
N GLY A 130 -15.14 9.95 -29.26
CA GLY A 130 -15.18 11.22 -28.52
C GLY A 130 -16.53 11.50 -27.86
N PRO A 131 -17.66 11.46 -28.58
CA PRO A 131 -18.99 11.64 -28.01
C PRO A 131 -19.35 10.63 -26.91
N THR A 132 -18.96 9.37 -27.07
CA THR A 132 -19.19 8.32 -26.07
C THR A 132 -18.33 8.56 -24.83
N LEU A 133 -17.08 8.99 -24.99
CA LEU A 133 -16.20 9.37 -23.88
C LEU A 133 -16.79 10.55 -23.09
N ALA A 134 -17.30 11.59 -23.76
CA ALA A 134 -17.91 12.73 -23.08
C ALA A 134 -19.12 12.30 -22.22
N ARG A 135 -20.01 11.47 -22.77
CA ARG A 135 -21.13 10.89 -22.00
C ARG A 135 -20.65 10.06 -20.82
N ALA A 136 -19.57 9.28 -21.00
CA ALA A 136 -19.00 8.43 -19.96
C ALA A 136 -18.42 9.28 -18.81
N VAL A 137 -17.68 10.36 -19.12
CA VAL A 137 -17.14 11.28 -18.12
C VAL A 137 -18.26 12.02 -17.38
N ARG A 138 -19.33 12.43 -18.08
CA ARG A 138 -20.54 13.02 -17.44
C ARG A 138 -21.20 12.03 -16.49
N ARG A 139 -21.49 10.81 -16.95
CA ARG A 139 -22.11 9.78 -16.13
C ARG A 139 -21.25 9.43 -14.91
N ALA A 140 -19.91 9.40 -15.06
CA ALA A 140 -18.98 9.20 -13.96
C ALA A 140 -19.12 10.31 -12.91
N SER A 141 -19.14 11.58 -13.33
CA SER A 141 -19.36 12.73 -12.46
C SER A 141 -20.69 12.65 -11.71
N ASP A 142 -21.79 12.36 -12.44
CA ASP A 142 -23.12 12.27 -11.86
C ASP A 142 -23.21 11.14 -10.81
N ARG A 143 -22.58 10.00 -11.07
CA ARG A 143 -22.51 8.89 -10.11
C ARG A 143 -21.70 9.24 -8.87
N ALA A 144 -20.59 9.97 -9.03
CA ALA A 144 -19.79 10.45 -7.90
C ALA A 144 -20.60 11.42 -7.03
N TYR A 145 -21.28 12.40 -7.60
CA TYR A 145 -22.17 13.32 -6.87
C TYR A 145 -23.30 12.58 -6.14
N ALA A 146 -24.00 11.67 -6.84
CA ALA A 146 -25.12 10.92 -6.27
C ALA A 146 -24.69 9.95 -5.15
N SER A 147 -23.40 9.65 -5.03
CA SER A 147 -22.87 8.76 -4.01
C SER A 147 -22.71 9.43 -2.63
N VAL A 148 -22.57 10.74 -2.62
CA VAL A 148 -22.30 11.52 -1.40
C VAL A 148 -23.61 12.12 -0.88
N THR A 149 -23.95 11.86 0.36
CA THR A 149 -25.20 12.34 0.97
C THR A 149 -25.24 13.87 1.04
N ARG A 150 -24.10 14.50 1.35
CA ARG A 150 -23.93 15.97 1.39
C ARG A 150 -22.73 16.36 0.52
N PRO A 151 -22.93 16.54 -0.81
CA PRO A 151 -21.85 16.95 -1.70
C PRO A 151 -21.26 18.31 -1.29
N VAL A 152 -19.94 18.41 -1.30
CA VAL A 152 -19.20 19.64 -0.95
C VAL A 152 -18.41 20.11 -2.16
N GLU A 153 -18.62 21.37 -2.54
CA GLU A 153 -17.85 22.00 -3.62
C GLU A 153 -16.40 22.26 -3.21
N GLY A 154 -15.52 22.32 -4.22
CA GLY A 154 -14.07 22.42 -3.97
C GLY A 154 -13.40 21.10 -3.66
N THR A 155 -14.01 19.97 -4.05
CA THR A 155 -13.50 18.62 -3.88
C THR A 155 -13.36 17.90 -5.23
N ILE A 156 -12.96 16.62 -5.21
CA ILE A 156 -12.94 15.73 -6.38
C ILE A 156 -14.24 15.81 -7.20
N LEU A 157 -15.39 16.07 -6.55
CA LEU A 157 -16.69 16.21 -7.21
C LEU A 157 -16.68 17.40 -8.17
N SER A 158 -16.23 18.58 -7.71
CA SER A 158 -16.15 19.78 -8.55
C SER A 158 -15.15 19.58 -9.71
N VAL A 159 -14.06 18.86 -9.48
CA VAL A 159 -13.06 18.54 -10.51
C VAL A 159 -13.66 17.59 -11.57
N ALA A 160 -14.43 16.59 -11.14
CA ALA A 160 -15.13 15.66 -12.04
C ALA A 160 -16.19 16.37 -12.86
N ALA A 161 -16.97 17.30 -12.28
CA ALA A 161 -17.94 18.10 -13.00
C ALA A 161 -17.28 19.00 -14.04
N GLY A 162 -16.19 19.68 -13.67
CA GLY A 162 -15.41 20.49 -14.60
C GLY A 162 -14.87 19.69 -15.79
N ALA A 163 -14.34 18.50 -15.54
CA ALA A 163 -13.92 17.57 -16.60
C ALA A 163 -15.04 17.20 -17.55
N ALA A 164 -16.21 16.88 -16.99
CA ALA A 164 -17.41 16.53 -17.78
C ALA A 164 -17.86 17.69 -18.67
N ASP A 165 -17.90 18.91 -18.13
CA ASP A 165 -18.24 20.11 -18.90
C ASP A 165 -17.24 20.36 -20.04
N GLY A 166 -15.96 20.12 -19.79
CA GLY A 166 -14.92 20.24 -20.83
C GLY A 166 -15.09 19.22 -21.95
N ALA A 167 -15.34 17.95 -21.58
CA ALA A 167 -15.56 16.86 -22.51
C ALA A 167 -16.81 17.10 -23.38
N GLU A 168 -17.92 17.50 -22.77
CA GLU A 168 -19.19 17.75 -23.48
C GLU A 168 -19.09 18.91 -24.47
N ARG A 169 -18.44 20.03 -24.09
CA ARG A 169 -18.19 21.15 -25.01
C ARG A 169 -17.38 20.72 -26.23
N ALA A 170 -16.34 19.93 -26.03
CA ALA A 170 -15.52 19.45 -27.14
C ALA A 170 -16.29 18.47 -28.03
N ALA A 171 -17.06 17.54 -27.45
CA ALA A 171 -17.90 16.62 -28.20
C ALA A 171 -19.01 17.32 -29.01
N ALA A 172 -19.67 18.34 -28.43
CA ALA A 172 -20.66 19.17 -29.11
C ALA A 172 -20.09 19.96 -30.29
N ALA A 173 -18.79 20.27 -30.25
CA ALA A 173 -18.04 20.87 -31.37
C ALA A 173 -17.63 19.85 -32.46
N GLY A 174 -17.98 18.57 -32.32
CA GLY A 174 -17.64 17.51 -33.27
C GLY A 174 -16.19 17.05 -33.20
N SER A 175 -15.53 17.22 -32.05
CA SER A 175 -14.11 16.90 -31.86
C SER A 175 -13.87 15.38 -31.80
N ASP A 176 -12.65 14.97 -32.16
CA ASP A 176 -12.17 13.60 -32.08
C ASP A 176 -11.94 13.15 -30.61
N LEU A 177 -11.66 11.86 -30.42
CA LEU A 177 -11.43 11.26 -29.11
C LEU A 177 -10.31 11.96 -28.32
N TYR A 178 -9.19 12.27 -28.98
CA TYR A 178 -8.06 12.95 -28.34
C TYR A 178 -8.43 14.36 -27.85
N THR A 179 -9.10 15.13 -28.68
CA THR A 179 -9.51 16.50 -28.35
C THR A 179 -10.51 16.53 -27.21
N VAL A 180 -11.44 15.55 -27.13
CA VAL A 180 -12.37 15.41 -26.01
C VAL A 180 -11.62 15.05 -24.73
N ALA A 181 -10.70 14.09 -24.76
CA ALA A 181 -9.89 13.71 -23.60
C ALA A 181 -9.01 14.88 -23.10
N HIS A 182 -8.38 15.60 -24.03
CA HIS A 182 -7.59 16.80 -23.74
C HIS A 182 -8.42 17.91 -23.10
N ALA A 183 -9.61 18.18 -23.63
CA ALA A 183 -10.53 19.19 -23.10
C ALA A 183 -11.03 18.83 -21.69
N ALA A 184 -11.33 17.56 -21.45
CA ALA A 184 -11.67 17.07 -20.12
C ALA A 184 -10.54 17.32 -19.12
N LEU A 185 -9.30 16.94 -19.47
CA LEU A 185 -8.13 17.17 -18.63
C LEU A 185 -7.86 18.65 -18.38
N ALA A 186 -7.91 19.47 -19.42
CA ALA A 186 -7.67 20.91 -19.29
C ALA A 186 -8.69 21.56 -18.33
N ALA A 187 -9.97 21.22 -18.47
CA ALA A 187 -11.03 21.71 -17.60
C ALA A 187 -10.92 21.18 -16.16
N ALA A 188 -10.52 19.92 -15.98
CA ALA A 188 -10.23 19.34 -14.66
C ALA A 188 -9.11 20.08 -13.94
N ARG A 189 -8.03 20.45 -14.64
CA ARG A 189 -6.91 21.21 -14.05
C ARG A 189 -7.34 22.62 -13.61
N VAL A 190 -8.20 23.28 -14.39
CA VAL A 190 -8.78 24.57 -14.00
C VAL A 190 -9.67 24.42 -12.76
N ALA A 191 -10.53 23.41 -12.72
CA ALA A 191 -11.37 23.12 -11.58
C ALA A 191 -10.54 22.77 -10.34
N LEU A 192 -9.47 21.96 -10.48
CA LEU A 192 -8.57 21.63 -9.38
C LEU A 192 -7.91 22.87 -8.77
N ALA A 193 -7.41 23.77 -9.59
CA ALA A 193 -6.82 25.04 -9.12
C ALA A 193 -7.85 25.92 -8.38
N ALA A 194 -9.13 25.86 -8.76
CA ALA A 194 -10.21 26.60 -8.11
C ALA A 194 -10.60 26.03 -6.74
N THR A 195 -10.32 24.76 -6.44
CA THR A 195 -10.70 24.10 -5.18
C THR A 195 -10.19 24.83 -3.95
N THR A 196 -8.96 25.38 -4.01
CA THR A 196 -8.35 26.16 -2.92
C THR A 196 -9.21 27.37 -2.53
N ALA A 197 -9.86 28.03 -3.50
CA ALA A 197 -10.71 29.18 -3.23
C ALA A 197 -12.15 28.77 -2.84
N GLN A 198 -12.60 27.59 -3.24
CA GLN A 198 -13.96 27.12 -3.00
C GLN A 198 -14.16 26.51 -1.61
N LEU A 199 -13.11 25.90 -1.02
CA LEU A 199 -13.22 25.23 0.26
C LEU A 199 -12.33 25.92 1.31
N PRO A 200 -12.89 26.52 2.39
CA PRO A 200 -12.12 27.31 3.34
C PRO A 200 -10.97 26.57 4.05
N VAL A 201 -11.08 25.25 4.23
CA VAL A 201 -10.00 24.44 4.81
C VAL A 201 -8.81 24.34 3.86
N LEU A 202 -9.04 24.19 2.54
CA LEU A 202 -7.99 24.19 1.53
C LEU A 202 -7.35 25.57 1.40
N ALA A 203 -8.15 26.64 1.46
CA ALA A 203 -7.64 28.01 1.44
C ALA A 203 -6.70 28.29 2.62
N ARG A 204 -7.06 27.85 3.83
CA ARG A 204 -6.20 27.98 5.02
C ARG A 204 -4.91 27.19 4.93
N ALA A 205 -4.99 25.98 4.37
CA ALA A 205 -3.82 25.13 4.16
C ALA A 205 -2.97 25.55 2.95
N GLY A 206 -3.51 26.39 2.04
CA GLY A 206 -2.82 26.80 0.81
C GLY A 206 -2.63 25.66 -0.19
N VAL A 207 -3.52 24.66 -0.18
CA VAL A 207 -3.42 23.45 -1.00
C VAL A 207 -4.64 23.27 -1.88
N VAL A 208 -4.53 22.41 -2.90
CA VAL A 208 -5.63 21.93 -3.72
C VAL A 208 -6.24 20.67 -3.11
N ASP A 209 -7.43 20.27 -3.59
CA ASP A 209 -8.06 19.03 -3.14
C ASP A 209 -7.26 17.78 -3.55
N ALA A 210 -6.95 16.93 -2.57
CA ALA A 210 -6.18 15.71 -2.75
C ALA A 210 -6.86 14.70 -3.70
N GLY A 211 -8.17 14.47 -3.51
CA GLY A 211 -8.97 13.61 -4.38
C GLY A 211 -9.07 14.15 -5.80
N GLY A 212 -9.23 15.47 -5.94
CA GLY A 212 -9.24 16.17 -7.23
C GLY A 212 -7.93 16.02 -7.99
N LEU A 213 -6.77 16.11 -7.30
CA LEU A 213 -5.49 15.81 -7.91
C LEU A 213 -5.43 14.35 -8.40
N GLY A 214 -5.91 13.41 -7.58
CA GLY A 214 -6.02 12.01 -7.98
C GLY A 214 -6.83 11.83 -9.27
N TYR A 215 -7.97 12.53 -9.40
CA TYR A 215 -8.78 12.45 -10.62
C TYR A 215 -8.11 13.09 -11.84
N VAL A 216 -7.36 14.17 -11.68
CA VAL A 216 -6.53 14.74 -12.74
C VAL A 216 -5.52 13.72 -13.25
N LEU A 217 -4.89 12.92 -12.37
CA LEU A 217 -3.97 11.85 -12.77
C LEU A 217 -4.65 10.76 -13.61
N VAL A 218 -5.91 10.42 -13.30
CA VAL A 218 -6.72 9.50 -14.12
C VAL A 218 -6.89 10.04 -15.55
N LEU A 219 -7.21 11.33 -15.70
CA LEU A 219 -7.40 11.98 -17.00
C LEU A 219 -6.08 12.19 -17.76
N GLU A 220 -4.97 12.44 -17.08
CA GLU A 220 -3.65 12.50 -17.70
C GLU A 220 -3.22 11.14 -18.28
N ALA A 221 -3.48 10.06 -17.53
CA ALA A 221 -3.24 8.71 -18.02
C ALA A 221 -4.12 8.39 -19.25
N LEU A 222 -5.37 8.88 -19.28
CA LEU A 222 -6.26 8.75 -20.43
C LEU A 222 -5.70 9.49 -21.66
N GLU A 223 -5.37 10.77 -21.51
CA GLU A 223 -4.81 11.60 -22.59
C GLU A 223 -3.57 10.95 -23.18
N LEU A 224 -2.65 10.47 -22.33
CA LEU A 224 -1.43 9.80 -22.73
C LEU A 224 -1.71 8.59 -23.62
N VAL A 225 -2.64 7.72 -23.20
CA VAL A 225 -3.01 6.52 -23.95
C VAL A 225 -3.67 6.86 -25.27
N VAL A 226 -4.61 7.83 -25.29
CA VAL A 226 -5.29 8.25 -26.50
C VAL A 226 -4.36 8.96 -27.49
N ALA A 227 -3.33 9.67 -26.97
CA ALA A 227 -2.27 10.25 -27.79
C ALA A 227 -1.34 9.20 -28.43
N GLY A 228 -1.49 7.92 -28.11
CA GLY A 228 -0.60 6.85 -28.60
C GLY A 228 0.82 6.92 -28.03
N ARG A 229 1.01 7.63 -26.91
CA ARG A 229 2.32 7.79 -26.28
C ARG A 229 2.55 6.71 -25.24
N ALA A 230 3.80 6.27 -25.09
CA ALA A 230 4.23 5.51 -23.93
C ALA A 230 4.27 6.43 -22.70
N ALA A 231 4.00 5.88 -21.51
CA ALA A 231 4.13 6.64 -20.27
C ALA A 231 5.57 7.21 -20.19
N PRO A 232 5.77 8.53 -20.06
CA PRO A 232 7.10 9.09 -19.94
C PRO A 232 7.72 8.63 -18.62
N GLU A 233 8.93 8.13 -18.68
CA GLU A 233 9.80 8.05 -17.51
C GLU A 233 10.04 9.48 -17.02
N ARG A 234 9.34 9.86 -15.94
CA ARG A 234 9.43 11.15 -15.22
C ARG A 234 9.24 12.45 -16.02
N GLN A 235 8.24 13.24 -15.68
CA GLN A 235 8.18 14.66 -16.03
C GLN A 235 8.53 15.53 -14.81
N PRO A 236 9.66 16.29 -14.86
CA PRO A 236 10.05 17.21 -13.78
C PRO A 236 9.27 18.54 -13.76
N GLU A 237 8.35 18.79 -14.70
CA GLU A 237 7.72 20.12 -14.87
C GLU A 237 6.48 20.41 -14.02
N ARG A 238 5.94 19.42 -13.29
CA ARG A 238 4.74 19.60 -12.46
C ARG A 238 4.91 20.51 -11.25
N ALA A 239 6.12 20.60 -10.76
CA ALA A 239 6.46 21.47 -9.63
C ALA A 239 6.21 22.96 -9.86
N ALA A 240 6.05 23.40 -11.10
CA ALA A 240 5.77 24.80 -11.43
C ALA A 240 4.29 25.18 -11.30
N LEU A 241 3.36 24.21 -11.37
CA LEU A 241 1.92 24.44 -11.21
C LEU A 241 1.48 24.52 -9.73
N LEU A 242 2.28 23.96 -8.82
CA LEU A 242 2.00 23.89 -7.39
C LEU A 242 3.01 24.74 -6.59
N GLY A 243 3.23 25.99 -6.90
CA GLY A 243 3.96 27.00 -6.13
C GLY A 243 4.98 26.45 -5.11
N ARG A 244 6.12 25.90 -5.55
CA ARG A 244 7.16 25.26 -4.72
C ARG A 244 7.67 26.08 -3.52
N GLY A 245 7.30 27.36 -3.43
CA GLY A 245 7.75 28.26 -2.37
C GLY A 245 6.89 28.29 -1.11
N GLN A 246 5.65 27.83 -1.16
CA GLN A 246 4.69 27.99 -0.04
C GLN A 246 4.35 26.68 0.69
N LEU A 247 4.57 25.52 0.09
CA LEU A 247 4.25 24.21 0.69
C LEU A 247 5.08 23.85 1.94
N ARG A 248 6.27 24.45 2.11
CA ARG A 248 7.13 24.18 3.28
C ARG A 248 6.87 25.06 4.51
N ALA A 249 6.15 26.16 4.38
CA ALA A 249 5.91 27.09 5.49
C ALA A 249 4.61 26.77 6.25
N ALA A 250 3.63 26.13 5.62
CA ALA A 250 2.33 25.85 6.23
C ALA A 250 2.29 24.61 7.14
N ALA A 251 3.19 23.65 6.93
CA ALA A 251 3.25 22.40 7.71
C ALA A 251 3.84 22.56 9.14
N HIS A 252 4.43 23.69 9.47
CA HIS A 252 5.09 23.93 10.76
C HIS A 252 4.55 25.13 11.56
N GLY A 253 3.36 25.63 11.22
CA GLY A 253 2.85 26.87 11.80
C GLY A 253 1.42 26.82 12.32
N VAL A 254 0.95 25.72 12.91
CA VAL A 254 -0.23 25.77 13.79
C VAL A 254 0.27 25.73 15.23
N GLY A 255 0.78 26.88 15.69
CA GLY A 255 0.99 27.17 17.07
C GLY A 255 -0.36 27.35 17.78
N ASP A 256 -0.46 26.82 19.00
CA ASP A 256 -1.51 27.03 19.98
C ASP A 256 -2.06 28.46 19.98
N GLY A 257 -3.33 28.61 19.63
CA GLY A 257 -4.01 29.88 19.76
C GLY A 257 -5.43 29.85 19.22
N ASP A 258 -6.30 29.14 19.80
CA ASP A 258 -7.69 29.43 20.17
C ASP A 258 -8.43 28.10 20.47
N GLY A 259 -8.36 27.68 21.71
CA GLY A 259 -9.11 26.56 22.24
C GLY A 259 -10.59 26.88 22.39
N ARG A 260 -11.36 26.97 21.30
CA ARG A 260 -12.84 26.84 21.33
C ARG A 260 -13.38 26.69 19.90
N ARG A 261 -13.90 25.49 19.63
CA ARG A 261 -14.52 24.94 18.42
C ARG A 261 -13.59 24.24 17.43
N ALA A 262 -12.88 23.20 17.91
CA ALA A 262 -12.77 22.01 17.09
C ALA A 262 -14.21 21.53 16.84
N LEU A 263 -14.68 21.54 15.61
CA LEU A 263 -15.85 20.77 15.19
C LEU A 263 -15.55 19.34 15.65
N GLU A 264 -16.43 18.75 16.48
CA GLU A 264 -16.32 17.38 16.94
C GLU A 264 -16.38 16.49 15.71
N THR A 265 -15.20 16.18 15.13
CA THR A 265 -15.09 15.19 14.07
C THR A 265 -15.26 13.83 14.72
N PRO A 266 -16.12 12.96 14.20
CA PRO A 266 -16.30 11.60 14.72
C PRO A 266 -14.97 10.87 14.85
N ALA A 267 -14.85 10.04 15.91
CA ALA A 267 -13.59 9.36 16.24
C ALA A 267 -13.30 8.13 15.37
N TYR A 268 -14.31 7.57 14.71
CA TYR A 268 -14.20 6.30 13.99
C TYR A 268 -14.69 6.41 12.55
N GLU A 269 -13.99 5.72 11.66
CA GLU A 269 -14.48 5.31 10.36
C GLU A 269 -15.07 3.89 10.47
N VAL A 270 -16.27 3.70 9.96
CA VAL A 270 -16.95 2.41 9.88
C VAL A 270 -17.26 2.09 8.44
N MET A 271 -16.71 0.99 7.94
CA MET A 271 -16.94 0.49 6.59
C MET A 271 -17.48 -0.94 6.65
N TYR A 272 -18.43 -1.27 5.77
CA TYR A 272 -18.86 -2.66 5.56
C TYR A 272 -19.51 -2.85 4.19
N LEU A 273 -19.49 -4.10 3.73
CA LEU A 273 -20.32 -4.50 2.60
C LEU A 273 -21.68 -4.95 3.11
N LEU A 274 -22.76 -4.59 2.42
CA LEU A 274 -24.12 -4.94 2.76
C LEU A 274 -24.73 -5.77 1.61
N SER A 275 -25.15 -6.98 1.91
CA SER A 275 -25.93 -7.84 1.02
C SER A 275 -27.35 -8.04 1.54
N ASP A 276 -28.18 -8.72 0.77
CA ASP A 276 -29.58 -9.01 1.14
C ASP A 276 -30.38 -7.74 1.48
N SER A 277 -30.21 -6.67 0.66
CA SER A 277 -30.83 -5.35 0.85
C SER A 277 -31.44 -4.84 -0.45
N ASP A 278 -32.42 -3.96 -0.34
CA ASP A 278 -33.06 -3.29 -1.47
C ASP A 278 -32.88 -1.76 -1.41
N GLU A 279 -33.22 -1.07 -2.49
CA GLU A 279 -33.12 0.39 -2.61
C GLU A 279 -33.87 1.14 -1.48
N ALA A 280 -35.02 0.62 -1.04
CA ALA A 280 -35.81 1.25 0.01
C ALA A 280 -35.16 1.08 1.39
N ALA A 281 -34.61 -0.10 1.68
CA ALA A 281 -33.83 -0.35 2.90
C ALA A 281 -32.56 0.50 2.93
N VAL A 282 -31.86 0.59 1.81
CA VAL A 282 -30.67 1.43 1.68
C VAL A 282 -30.98 2.92 1.85
N ALA A 283 -32.12 3.40 1.33
CA ALA A 283 -32.54 4.80 1.55
C ALA A 283 -32.79 5.09 3.05
N ARG A 284 -33.41 4.15 3.78
CA ARG A 284 -33.59 4.26 5.24
C ARG A 284 -32.23 4.20 5.98
N LEU A 285 -31.34 3.33 5.54
CA LEU A 285 -29.98 3.23 6.10
C LEU A 285 -29.22 4.55 5.96
N ARG A 286 -29.21 5.16 4.76
CA ARG A 286 -28.60 6.47 4.53
C ARG A 286 -29.12 7.52 5.50
N ALA A 287 -30.45 7.63 5.61
CA ALA A 287 -31.08 8.59 6.52
C ALA A 287 -30.71 8.33 7.99
N ARG A 288 -30.57 7.07 8.39
CA ARG A 288 -30.15 6.70 9.75
C ARG A 288 -28.70 7.02 10.02
N LEU A 289 -27.80 6.69 9.10
CA LEU A 289 -26.37 6.98 9.21
C LEU A 289 -26.07 8.48 9.20
N ASP A 290 -26.84 9.28 8.43
CA ASP A 290 -26.71 10.74 8.36
C ASP A 290 -27.03 11.45 9.69
N VAL A 291 -27.79 10.78 10.59
CA VAL A 291 -28.05 11.23 11.96
C VAL A 291 -26.96 10.78 12.94
N LEU A 292 -26.30 9.63 12.66
CA LEU A 292 -25.29 9.02 13.53
C LEU A 292 -23.90 9.63 13.33
N GLY A 293 -23.66 10.22 12.16
CA GLY A 293 -22.32 10.72 11.85
C GLY A 293 -22.26 11.57 10.59
N ASP A 294 -21.08 11.71 10.05
CA ASP A 294 -20.83 12.45 8.80
C ASP A 294 -20.11 11.57 7.75
N SER A 295 -19.77 12.17 6.60
CA SER A 295 -19.09 11.49 5.49
C SER A 295 -19.77 10.20 5.03
N VAL A 296 -21.11 10.19 5.07
CA VAL A 296 -21.94 9.03 4.75
C VAL A 296 -21.93 8.75 3.26
N LEU A 297 -21.43 7.58 2.89
CA LEU A 297 -21.42 7.03 1.53
C LEU A 297 -22.06 5.63 1.56
N VAL A 298 -23.13 5.44 0.81
CA VAL A 298 -23.74 4.12 0.61
C VAL A 298 -23.91 3.91 -0.88
N VAL A 299 -23.06 3.11 -1.48
CA VAL A 299 -22.92 2.95 -2.92
C VAL A 299 -23.01 1.47 -3.31
N GLY A 300 -23.64 1.21 -4.44
CA GLY A 300 -23.83 -0.15 -4.92
C GLY A 300 -25.08 -0.28 -5.76
N GLY A 301 -25.66 -1.46 -5.78
CA GLY A 301 -26.89 -1.80 -6.48
C GLY A 301 -27.04 -3.30 -6.68
N GLY A 302 -28.24 -3.73 -6.99
CA GLY A 302 -28.55 -5.15 -7.05
C GLY A 302 -28.46 -5.79 -5.67
N ASP A 303 -27.55 -6.72 -5.52
CA ASP A 303 -27.36 -7.56 -4.33
C ASP A 303 -26.24 -7.12 -3.40
N LEU A 304 -25.52 -6.02 -3.73
CA LEU A 304 -24.32 -5.62 -2.98
C LEU A 304 -24.14 -4.11 -2.89
N TRP A 305 -23.92 -3.63 -1.67
CA TRP A 305 -23.66 -2.23 -1.35
C TRP A 305 -22.37 -2.11 -0.52
N ASN A 306 -21.62 -1.02 -0.72
CA ASN A 306 -20.52 -0.60 0.11
C ASN A 306 -21.01 0.57 0.96
N VAL A 307 -20.84 0.45 2.29
CA VAL A 307 -21.25 1.46 3.27
C VAL A 307 -20.02 2.00 3.94
N HIS A 308 -19.95 3.32 4.04
CA HIS A 308 -18.91 4.08 4.70
C HIS A 308 -19.55 5.22 5.50
N VAL A 309 -19.14 5.39 6.76
CA VAL A 309 -19.61 6.47 7.64
C VAL A 309 -18.54 6.79 8.68
N HIS A 310 -18.40 8.08 9.01
CA HIS A 310 -17.66 8.51 10.19
C HIS A 310 -18.65 8.69 11.34
N ALA A 311 -18.45 7.98 12.46
CA ALA A 311 -19.36 7.99 13.59
C ALA A 311 -18.61 7.78 14.92
N ASP A 312 -19.15 8.32 16.01
CA ASP A 312 -18.66 8.03 17.37
C ASP A 312 -19.26 6.73 17.91
N ASP A 313 -20.52 6.44 17.56
CA ASP A 313 -21.19 5.18 17.93
C ASP A 313 -21.08 4.15 16.81
N VAL A 314 -19.97 3.40 16.84
CA VAL A 314 -19.70 2.27 15.94
C VAL A 314 -20.81 1.21 16.01
N GLY A 315 -21.32 0.94 17.22
CA GLY A 315 -22.37 -0.05 17.44
C GLY A 315 -23.67 0.33 16.73
N ALA A 316 -24.10 1.56 16.86
CA ALA A 316 -25.31 2.08 16.20
C ALA A 316 -25.15 2.09 14.65
N ALA A 317 -23.96 2.41 14.13
CA ALA A 317 -23.70 2.38 12.69
C ALA A 317 -23.77 0.96 12.11
N ILE A 318 -23.24 -0.04 12.81
CA ILE A 318 -23.33 -1.46 12.41
C ILE A 318 -24.76 -1.97 12.56
N GLN A 319 -25.45 -1.62 13.66
CA GLN A 319 -26.83 -2.02 13.90
C GLN A 319 -27.77 -1.51 12.81
N ALA A 320 -27.59 -0.28 12.36
CA ALA A 320 -28.34 0.27 11.22
C ALA A 320 -28.13 -0.58 9.93
N GLY A 321 -26.92 -1.08 9.73
CA GLY A 321 -26.61 -2.02 8.63
C GLY A 321 -27.34 -3.35 8.77
N ILE A 322 -27.40 -3.93 9.99
CA ILE A 322 -28.11 -5.19 10.26
C ILE A 322 -29.61 -5.04 10.00
N GLU A 323 -30.19 -3.89 10.34
CA GLU A 323 -31.61 -3.60 10.10
C GLU A 323 -31.94 -3.42 8.62
N ALA A 324 -30.94 -3.01 7.82
CA ALA A 324 -31.10 -2.79 6.37
C ALA A 324 -30.80 -4.03 5.52
N GLY A 325 -30.05 -5.00 6.05
CA GLY A 325 -29.63 -6.21 5.33
C GLY A 325 -28.59 -7.01 6.11
N ARG A 326 -27.63 -7.59 5.39
CA ARG A 326 -26.57 -8.41 5.97
C ARG A 326 -25.19 -7.74 5.81
N PRO A 327 -24.70 -7.03 6.83
CA PRO A 327 -23.35 -6.47 6.79
C PRO A 327 -22.29 -7.57 6.91
N HIS A 328 -21.21 -7.45 6.13
CA HIS A 328 -20.05 -8.32 6.18
C HIS A 328 -18.79 -7.56 5.80
N ARG A 329 -17.59 -8.12 6.06
CA ARG A 329 -16.30 -7.43 5.89
C ARG A 329 -16.28 -6.08 6.61
N ILE A 330 -16.75 -6.08 7.86
CA ILE A 330 -16.80 -4.86 8.67
C ILE A 330 -15.38 -4.47 9.04
N VAL A 331 -15.02 -3.23 8.77
CA VAL A 331 -13.75 -2.60 9.14
C VAL A 331 -14.07 -1.37 9.97
N VAL A 332 -13.40 -1.22 11.10
CA VAL A 332 -13.51 -0.05 11.97
C VAL A 332 -12.12 0.51 12.19
N THR A 333 -11.93 1.77 11.85
CA THR A 333 -10.65 2.49 12.01
C THR A 333 -10.86 3.62 13.01
N HIS A 334 -9.99 3.72 14.03
CA HIS A 334 -9.99 4.87 14.95
C HIS A 334 -9.01 5.92 14.45
N PHE A 335 -9.49 7.11 14.09
CA PHE A 335 -8.67 8.17 13.51
C PHE A 335 -7.51 8.60 14.41
N GLY A 336 -7.73 8.67 15.72
CA GLY A 336 -6.68 9.03 16.68
C GLY A 336 -5.55 8.00 16.75
N ASP A 337 -5.83 6.70 16.55
CA ASP A 337 -4.81 5.65 16.50
C ASP A 337 -4.05 5.70 15.18
N GLN A 338 -4.76 5.92 14.06
CA GLN A 338 -4.17 6.12 12.76
C GLN A 338 -3.24 7.34 12.76
N GLN A 339 -3.66 8.44 13.36
CA GLN A 339 -2.88 9.66 13.49
C GLN A 339 -1.67 9.48 14.41
N ARG A 340 -1.81 8.74 15.53
CA ARG A 340 -0.69 8.36 16.41
C ARG A 340 0.32 7.47 15.70
N ALA A 341 -0.14 6.48 14.95
CA ALA A 341 0.72 5.63 14.13
C ALA A 341 1.51 6.46 13.10
N ARG A 342 0.90 7.46 12.48
CA ARG A 342 1.55 8.36 11.52
C ARG A 342 2.51 9.33 12.19
N THR A 343 2.14 9.91 13.35
CA THR A 343 3.04 10.79 14.13
C THR A 343 4.25 10.00 14.64
N ALA A 344 4.07 8.74 14.99
CA ALA A 344 5.16 7.83 15.29
C ALA A 344 6.05 7.56 14.05
N HIS A 345 5.47 7.48 12.85
CA HIS A 345 6.21 7.38 11.58
C HIS A 345 6.89 8.72 11.18
N SER A 346 6.27 9.85 11.49
CA SER A 346 6.84 11.19 11.24
C SER A 346 7.93 11.56 12.26
N ALA A 347 8.04 10.84 13.37
CA ALA A 347 9.07 10.99 14.39
C ALA A 347 10.39 10.28 14.02
N HIS A 348 10.48 9.64 12.85
CA HIS A 348 11.75 9.12 12.38
C HIS A 348 12.67 10.31 12.06
N GLY A 349 13.85 10.31 12.67
CA GLY A 349 14.91 11.27 12.43
C GLY A 349 15.36 11.30 10.95
N PRO A 350 16.47 11.95 10.63
CA PRO A 350 16.99 12.01 9.26
C PRO A 350 17.31 10.62 8.68
N VAL A 351 17.39 9.59 9.53
CA VAL A 351 17.68 8.19 9.18
C VAL A 351 16.60 7.27 9.73
N ALA A 352 16.14 6.32 8.92
CA ALA A 352 15.23 5.24 9.32
C ALA A 352 15.81 3.86 9.00
N VAL A 353 15.28 2.82 9.65
CA VAL A 353 15.67 1.43 9.42
C VAL A 353 14.50 0.62 8.90
N VAL A 354 14.74 -0.19 7.86
CA VAL A 354 13.80 -1.20 7.35
C VAL A 354 14.39 -2.58 7.63
N ALA A 355 13.70 -3.44 8.36
CA ALA A 355 14.19 -4.76 8.75
C ALA A 355 13.27 -5.89 8.28
N CYS A 356 13.85 -6.91 7.65
CA CYS A 356 13.13 -8.12 7.29
C CYS A 356 12.97 -9.03 8.52
N ALA A 357 11.77 -9.61 8.69
CA ALA A 357 11.44 -10.49 9.80
C ALA A 357 10.72 -11.77 9.32
N ALA A 358 11.24 -12.94 9.73
CA ALA A 358 10.69 -14.24 9.34
C ALA A 358 9.55 -14.72 10.26
N GLY A 359 9.22 -14.00 11.30
CA GLY A 359 8.18 -14.30 12.28
C GLY A 359 7.64 -13.06 12.95
N GLU A 360 6.44 -13.15 13.54
CA GLU A 360 5.77 -11.98 14.15
C GLU A 360 6.50 -11.49 15.41
N GLY A 361 7.10 -12.39 16.19
CA GLY A 361 7.92 -11.99 17.34
C GLY A 361 9.12 -11.15 16.92
N LEU A 362 9.87 -11.58 15.89
CA LEU A 362 10.94 -10.79 15.31
C LEU A 362 10.44 -9.44 14.76
N ALA A 363 9.29 -9.46 14.07
CA ALA A 363 8.68 -8.24 13.56
C ALA A 363 8.33 -7.25 14.69
N SER A 364 7.88 -7.76 15.85
CA SER A 364 7.59 -6.93 17.04
C SER A 364 8.85 -6.30 17.60
N VAL A 365 9.92 -7.11 17.78
CA VAL A 365 11.21 -6.61 18.27
C VAL A 365 11.75 -5.49 17.37
N PHE A 366 11.74 -5.68 16.06
CA PHE A 366 12.19 -4.64 15.13
C PHE A 366 11.32 -3.38 15.18
N ARG A 367 9.99 -3.52 15.26
CA ARG A 367 9.06 -2.38 15.37
C ARG A 367 9.20 -1.63 16.70
N GLU A 368 9.34 -2.33 17.80
CA GLU A 368 9.56 -1.76 19.13
C GLU A 368 10.89 -0.99 19.22
N SER A 369 11.88 -1.44 18.45
CA SER A 369 13.17 -0.73 18.29
C SER A 369 13.14 0.38 17.23
N GLY A 370 11.95 0.73 16.69
CA GLY A 370 11.76 1.85 15.75
C GLY A 370 12.00 1.52 14.28
N ALA A 371 12.21 0.27 13.89
CA ALA A 371 12.37 -0.10 12.50
C ALA A 371 11.02 -0.42 11.81
N VAL A 372 10.92 -0.10 10.52
CA VAL A 372 9.84 -0.60 9.67
C VAL A 372 10.07 -2.07 9.37
N SER A 373 9.14 -2.93 9.76
CA SER A 373 9.28 -4.37 9.57
C SER A 373 8.62 -4.86 8.29
N VAL A 374 9.35 -5.68 7.51
CA VAL A 374 8.86 -6.35 6.31
C VAL A 374 8.86 -7.85 6.55
N PHE A 375 7.72 -8.51 6.34
CA PHE A 375 7.65 -9.96 6.49
C PHE A 375 8.50 -10.68 5.43
N ASN A 376 9.33 -11.63 5.88
CA ASN A 376 10.25 -12.41 5.04
C ASN A 376 10.33 -13.86 5.57
N GLY A 377 9.35 -14.69 5.25
CA GLY A 377 9.27 -16.07 5.72
C GLY A 377 9.03 -17.08 4.59
N PRO A 378 8.97 -18.37 4.93
CA PRO A 378 8.75 -19.44 3.96
C PRO A 378 7.49 -19.21 3.14
N GLY A 379 7.59 -19.39 1.81
CA GLY A 379 6.48 -19.21 0.88
C GLY A 379 6.06 -17.74 0.63
N ARG A 380 6.67 -16.77 1.34
CA ARG A 380 6.36 -15.34 1.23
C ARG A 380 7.59 -14.48 1.48
N ARG A 381 8.61 -14.65 0.63
CA ARG A 381 9.86 -13.88 0.71
C ARG A 381 9.63 -12.42 0.32
N ALA A 382 10.33 -11.52 0.99
CA ALA A 382 10.30 -10.11 0.66
C ALA A 382 10.85 -9.87 -0.75
N SER A 383 10.01 -9.34 -1.63
CA SER A 383 10.42 -8.92 -2.98
C SER A 383 11.07 -7.55 -2.97
N ALA A 384 11.85 -7.23 -4.00
CA ALA A 384 12.44 -5.89 -4.18
C ALA A 384 11.35 -4.79 -4.19
N GLY A 385 10.16 -5.07 -4.73
CA GLY A 385 9.03 -4.15 -4.72
C GLY A 385 8.50 -3.87 -3.31
N GLN A 386 8.31 -4.91 -2.49
CA GLN A 386 7.86 -4.75 -1.10
C GLN A 386 8.89 -4.00 -0.24
N LEU A 387 10.18 -4.28 -0.45
CA LEU A 387 11.25 -3.54 0.22
C LEU A 387 11.32 -2.08 -0.23
N LEU A 388 11.14 -1.81 -1.52
CA LEU A 388 11.07 -0.45 -2.05
C LEU A 388 9.88 0.33 -1.45
N ASP A 389 8.73 -0.32 -1.32
CA ASP A 389 7.54 0.29 -0.69
C ASP A 389 7.79 0.59 0.79
N ALA A 390 8.45 -0.33 1.52
CA ALA A 390 8.83 -0.11 2.92
C ALA A 390 9.85 1.02 3.06
N ILE A 391 10.85 1.10 2.18
CA ILE A 391 11.84 2.19 2.14
C ILE A 391 11.16 3.54 1.92
N ARG A 392 10.22 3.62 1.00
CA ARG A 392 9.46 4.85 0.73
C ARG A 392 8.55 5.23 1.90
N SER A 393 7.91 4.23 2.52
CA SER A 393 7.00 4.45 3.66
C SER A 393 7.73 4.84 4.95
N ALA A 394 9.04 4.58 5.04
CA ALA A 394 9.85 4.96 6.20
C ALA A 394 9.99 6.48 6.38
N GLY A 395 9.68 7.29 5.35
CA GLY A 395 9.57 8.75 5.45
C GLY A 395 10.86 9.49 5.79
N ALA A 396 12.03 8.84 5.74
CA ALA A 396 13.33 9.41 6.05
C ALA A 396 14.12 9.74 4.77
N ARG A 397 15.07 10.67 4.87
CA ARG A 397 15.96 11.03 3.74
C ARG A 397 17.01 9.97 3.47
N CYS A 398 17.42 9.25 4.52
CA CYS A 398 18.32 8.12 4.46
C CYS A 398 17.66 6.90 5.08
N VAL A 399 17.73 5.74 4.43
CA VAL A 399 17.14 4.50 4.94
C VAL A 399 18.21 3.40 4.95
N ILE A 400 18.31 2.70 6.07
CA ILE A 400 19.19 1.54 6.22
C ILE A 400 18.34 0.27 6.21
N VAL A 401 18.67 -0.66 5.31
CA VAL A 401 17.94 -1.93 5.15
C VAL A 401 18.70 -3.07 5.78
N LEU A 402 18.03 -3.87 6.61
CA LEU A 402 18.50 -5.09 7.25
C LEU A 402 17.78 -6.31 6.61
N PRO A 403 18.39 -7.01 5.65
CA PRO A 403 17.78 -8.16 4.98
C PRO A 403 17.55 -9.36 5.90
N ASN A 404 18.45 -9.57 6.87
CA ASN A 404 18.40 -10.62 7.90
C ASN A 404 18.35 -12.06 7.37
N GLU A 405 18.61 -12.24 6.09
CA GLU A 405 18.71 -13.52 5.40
C GLU A 405 19.53 -13.36 4.11
N SER A 406 20.42 -14.31 3.82
CA SER A 406 21.32 -14.24 2.65
C SER A 406 20.57 -14.13 1.32
N ASP A 407 19.46 -14.86 1.18
CA ASP A 407 18.67 -14.91 -0.06
C ASP A 407 17.92 -13.61 -0.33
N THR A 408 17.73 -12.76 0.68
CA THR A 408 17.02 -11.47 0.57
C THR A 408 17.96 -10.31 0.23
N GLN A 409 19.27 -10.52 0.33
CA GLN A 409 20.28 -9.50 0.09
C GLN A 409 20.17 -8.86 -1.30
N LEU A 410 20.05 -9.67 -2.35
CA LEU A 410 19.91 -9.16 -3.73
C LEU A 410 18.63 -8.37 -3.94
N ALA A 411 17.52 -8.78 -3.31
CA ALA A 411 16.26 -8.05 -3.38
C ALA A 411 16.38 -6.69 -2.67
N ALA A 412 17.09 -6.62 -1.53
CA ALA A 412 17.35 -5.39 -0.81
C ALA A 412 18.25 -4.43 -1.60
N GLU A 413 19.29 -4.94 -2.25
CA GLU A 413 20.18 -4.16 -3.12
C GLU A 413 19.45 -3.61 -4.34
N ALA A 414 18.56 -4.42 -4.97
CA ALA A 414 17.72 -3.97 -6.07
C ALA A 414 16.72 -2.88 -5.63
N ALA A 415 16.11 -3.04 -4.46
CA ALA A 415 15.22 -2.03 -3.88
C ALA A 415 15.96 -0.73 -3.56
N ALA A 416 17.19 -0.83 -3.00
CA ALA A 416 18.03 0.32 -2.72
C ALA A 416 18.43 1.08 -4.00
N SER A 417 18.79 0.36 -5.07
CA SER A 417 19.09 0.97 -6.38
C SER A 417 17.89 1.71 -6.95
N ALA A 418 16.70 1.07 -6.93
CA ALA A 418 15.47 1.71 -7.40
C ALA A 418 15.04 2.92 -6.54
N ALA A 419 15.32 2.89 -5.23
CA ALA A 419 15.07 4.03 -4.35
C ALA A 419 16.05 5.17 -4.59
N ALA A 420 17.32 4.88 -4.86
CA ALA A 420 18.35 5.86 -5.19
C ALA A 420 18.02 6.62 -6.48
N GLU A 421 17.48 5.94 -7.51
CA GLU A 421 16.95 6.58 -8.71
C GLU A 421 15.81 7.56 -8.39
N ALA A 422 15.08 7.34 -7.28
CA ALA A 422 14.05 8.25 -6.77
C ALA A 422 14.60 9.37 -5.87
N GLY A 423 15.93 9.47 -5.68
CA GLY A 423 16.58 10.52 -4.90
C GLY A 423 16.64 10.24 -3.40
N LEU A 424 16.35 8.99 -2.95
CA LEU A 424 16.53 8.56 -1.57
C LEU A 424 17.94 8.02 -1.38
N GLU A 425 18.55 8.34 -0.24
CA GLU A 425 19.80 7.71 0.19
C GLU A 425 19.47 6.38 0.86
N VAL A 426 19.88 5.25 0.30
CA VAL A 426 19.57 3.93 0.84
C VAL A 426 20.84 3.09 0.95
N HIS A 427 21.05 2.51 2.13
CA HIS A 427 22.15 1.63 2.44
C HIS A 427 21.65 0.25 2.85
N VAL A 428 22.35 -0.80 2.44
CA VAL A 428 22.03 -2.18 2.83
C VAL A 428 23.15 -2.72 3.71
N VAL A 429 22.82 -3.06 4.95
CA VAL A 429 23.73 -3.77 5.85
C VAL A 429 23.70 -5.25 5.51
N ARG A 430 24.87 -5.88 5.40
CA ARG A 430 24.99 -7.32 5.12
C ARG A 430 24.68 -8.15 6.36
N SER A 431 23.38 -8.20 6.75
CA SER A 431 22.88 -9.08 7.80
C SER A 431 22.34 -10.38 7.18
N ARG A 432 22.92 -11.51 7.53
CA ARG A 432 22.55 -12.85 7.02
C ARG A 432 21.69 -13.64 8.00
N SER A 433 21.43 -13.08 9.17
CA SER A 433 20.65 -13.68 10.24
C SER A 433 19.88 -12.61 11.00
N ALA A 434 18.74 -12.97 11.57
CA ALA A 434 17.98 -12.07 12.45
C ALA A 434 18.79 -11.60 13.67
N ALA A 435 19.69 -12.45 14.18
CA ALA A 435 20.59 -12.07 15.28
C ALA A 435 21.53 -10.92 14.88
N GLN A 436 22.11 -10.97 13.67
CA GLN A 436 22.91 -9.86 13.14
C GLN A 436 22.10 -8.58 12.95
N GLY A 437 20.82 -8.72 12.53
CA GLY A 437 19.92 -7.59 12.40
C GLY A 437 19.58 -6.94 13.73
N ILE A 438 19.39 -7.73 14.78
CA ILE A 438 19.14 -7.25 16.15
C ILE A 438 20.37 -6.52 16.68
N ALA A 439 21.57 -7.11 16.55
CA ALA A 439 22.82 -6.47 16.94
C ALA A 439 23.07 -5.15 16.19
N ALA A 440 22.83 -5.13 14.88
CA ALA A 440 22.92 -3.91 14.09
C ALA A 440 21.94 -2.83 14.57
N LEU A 441 20.71 -3.20 14.88
CA LEU A 441 19.70 -2.25 15.35
C LEU A 441 19.97 -1.75 16.77
N ALA A 442 20.62 -2.55 17.62
CA ALA A 442 20.97 -2.15 18.97
C ALA A 442 21.96 -0.97 19.04
N VAL A 443 22.76 -0.77 17.98
CA VAL A 443 23.72 0.35 17.87
C VAL A 443 23.21 1.49 16.98
N PHE A 444 21.96 1.42 16.53
CA PHE A 444 21.35 2.48 15.72
C PHE A 444 21.10 3.73 16.55
N GLU A 445 21.58 4.88 16.09
CA GLU A 445 21.40 6.17 16.72
C GLU A 445 20.58 7.10 15.78
N PRO A 446 19.31 7.38 16.09
CA PRO A 446 18.42 8.17 15.22
C PRO A 446 18.94 9.58 14.90
N THR A 447 19.78 10.14 15.75
CA THR A 447 20.34 11.50 15.61
C THR A 447 21.66 11.53 14.83
N ALA A 448 22.31 10.38 14.64
CA ALA A 448 23.55 10.27 13.88
C ALA A 448 23.30 10.29 12.36
N SER A 449 24.34 10.58 11.59
CA SER A 449 24.24 10.57 10.12
C SER A 449 23.98 9.15 9.57
N GLY A 450 23.41 9.06 8.36
CA GLY A 450 23.22 7.77 7.67
C GLY A 450 24.52 6.99 7.52
N ARG A 451 25.64 7.69 7.24
CA ARG A 451 26.95 7.09 7.10
C ARG A 451 27.50 6.54 8.42
N ASP A 452 27.36 7.28 9.53
CA ASP A 452 27.83 6.84 10.83
C ASP A 452 27.04 5.63 11.32
N ASN A 453 25.71 5.66 11.14
CA ASN A 453 24.85 4.51 11.41
C ASN A 453 25.21 3.31 10.54
N LEU A 454 25.46 3.49 9.24
CA LEU A 454 25.88 2.40 8.36
C LEU A 454 27.17 1.73 8.87
N ILE A 455 28.15 2.54 9.28
CA ILE A 455 29.44 2.02 9.80
C ILE A 455 29.22 1.25 11.10
N ALA A 456 28.51 1.84 12.06
CA ALA A 456 28.24 1.22 13.36
C ALA A 456 27.42 -0.09 13.20
N MET A 457 26.32 -0.04 12.46
CA MET A 457 25.41 -1.18 12.24
C MET A 457 26.09 -2.31 11.45
N SER A 458 26.89 -1.96 10.41
CA SER A 458 27.66 -2.96 9.67
C SER A 458 28.75 -3.60 10.53
N GLY A 459 29.39 -2.82 11.40
CA GLY A 459 30.36 -3.31 12.36
C GLY A 459 29.75 -4.30 13.35
N ALA A 460 28.64 -3.95 13.97
CA ALA A 460 27.91 -4.82 14.91
C ALA A 460 27.42 -6.12 14.22
N ALA A 461 26.81 -6.03 13.04
CA ALA A 461 26.40 -7.20 12.28
C ALA A 461 27.59 -8.13 11.95
N ALA A 462 28.72 -7.56 11.55
CA ALA A 462 29.92 -8.34 11.21
C ALA A 462 30.60 -8.97 12.44
N ALA A 463 30.52 -8.35 13.62
CA ALA A 463 31.04 -8.86 14.87
C ALA A 463 30.19 -10.01 15.44
N THR A 464 28.89 -10.04 15.14
CA THR A 464 27.97 -11.07 15.63
C THR A 464 28.16 -12.39 14.88
N ARG A 465 28.63 -13.40 15.57
CA ARG A 465 28.73 -14.78 15.05
C ARG A 465 27.38 -15.48 15.13
N CYS A 466 27.00 -16.15 14.06
CA CYS A 466 25.66 -16.72 13.92
C CYS A 466 25.66 -18.24 13.94
N GLY A 467 24.63 -18.80 14.57
CA GLY A 467 24.28 -20.20 14.50
C GLY A 467 22.80 -20.40 14.23
N ALA A 468 22.46 -21.57 13.72
CA ALA A 468 21.08 -21.94 13.45
C ALA A 468 20.87 -23.44 13.71
N VAL A 469 19.65 -23.80 14.12
CA VAL A 469 19.20 -25.19 14.14
C VAL A 469 17.96 -25.32 13.27
N THR A 470 17.97 -26.35 12.41
CA THR A 470 16.85 -26.67 11.52
C THR A 470 16.62 -28.18 11.48
N VAL A 471 15.54 -28.61 10.82
CA VAL A 471 15.21 -30.02 10.64
C VAL A 471 15.38 -30.38 9.16
N ALA A 472 16.12 -31.43 8.86
CA ALA A 472 16.36 -31.90 7.50
C ALA A 472 15.05 -32.30 6.81
N SER A 473 14.73 -31.67 5.69
CA SER A 473 13.55 -31.97 4.85
C SER A 473 13.77 -33.15 3.90
N GLN A 474 15.03 -33.49 3.61
CA GLN A 474 15.46 -34.58 2.72
C GLN A 474 16.81 -35.13 3.16
N GLU A 475 17.21 -36.26 2.59
CA GLU A 475 18.55 -36.81 2.75
C GLU A 475 19.59 -35.95 2.01
N SER A 476 20.72 -35.68 2.62
CA SER A 476 21.79 -34.90 2.04
C SER A 476 23.12 -35.19 2.69
N LEU A 477 24.20 -35.00 1.93
CA LEU A 477 25.56 -34.98 2.48
C LEU A 477 25.87 -33.55 2.94
N THR A 478 26.22 -33.40 4.21
CA THR A 478 26.64 -32.14 4.85
C THR A 478 28.10 -32.17 5.24
N SER A 479 28.66 -31.04 5.69
CA SER A 479 30.03 -30.98 6.23
C SER A 479 30.20 -31.85 7.48
N ALA A 480 29.10 -32.11 8.21
CA ALA A 480 29.08 -32.98 9.39
C ALA A 480 28.79 -34.46 9.08
N GLY A 481 28.60 -34.82 7.79
CA GLY A 481 28.26 -36.16 7.35
C GLY A 481 26.88 -36.27 6.72
N TRP A 482 26.42 -37.53 6.51
CA TRP A 482 25.10 -37.79 5.97
C TRP A 482 23.98 -37.42 6.97
N CYS A 483 22.96 -36.74 6.52
CA CYS A 483 21.72 -36.51 7.26
C CYS A 483 20.54 -37.17 6.56
N HIS A 484 19.57 -37.65 7.33
CA HIS A 484 18.32 -38.20 6.86
C HIS A 484 17.17 -37.25 7.12
N ARG A 485 16.08 -37.41 6.41
CA ARG A 485 14.87 -36.63 6.66
C ARG A 485 14.43 -36.75 8.12
N GLY A 486 14.21 -35.62 8.77
CA GLY A 486 13.83 -35.53 10.20
C GLY A 486 15.02 -35.41 11.15
N ASP A 487 16.27 -35.48 10.68
CA ASP A 487 17.43 -35.19 11.50
C ASP A 487 17.50 -33.71 11.86
N VAL A 488 17.99 -33.42 13.04
CA VAL A 488 18.24 -32.05 13.51
C VAL A 488 19.64 -31.64 13.08
N LEU A 489 19.72 -30.55 12.35
CA LEU A 489 20.95 -29.99 11.81
C LEU A 489 21.34 -28.73 12.55
N GLY A 490 22.56 -28.68 13.09
CA GLY A 490 23.16 -27.50 13.69
C GLY A 490 24.18 -26.86 12.75
N ALA A 491 24.03 -25.57 12.48
CA ALA A 491 24.90 -24.81 11.61
C ALA A 491 25.59 -23.67 12.38
N VAL A 492 26.85 -23.42 12.04
CA VAL A 492 27.66 -22.27 12.49
C VAL A 492 28.15 -21.53 11.25
N GLU A 493 27.90 -20.21 11.17
CA GLU A 493 28.22 -19.35 10.03
C GLU A 493 27.70 -19.86 8.67
N GLY A 494 26.62 -20.65 8.69
CA GLY A 494 26.00 -21.24 7.51
C GLY A 494 26.44 -22.67 7.18
N ASP A 495 27.51 -23.16 7.77
CA ASP A 495 28.00 -24.54 7.56
C ASP A 495 27.34 -25.48 8.58
N VAL A 496 26.82 -26.63 8.12
CA VAL A 496 26.28 -27.67 9.02
C VAL A 496 27.42 -28.41 9.70
N VAL A 497 27.54 -28.21 11.01
CA VAL A 497 28.64 -28.74 11.82
C VAL A 497 28.22 -29.85 12.78
N VAL A 498 26.89 -30.04 12.94
CA VAL A 498 26.29 -31.06 13.83
C VAL A 498 25.09 -31.68 13.16
N VAL A 499 24.98 -33.01 13.23
CA VAL A 499 23.77 -33.78 12.86
C VAL A 499 23.35 -34.59 14.08
N GLY A 500 22.12 -34.48 14.50
CA GLY A 500 21.58 -35.15 15.68
C GLY A 500 20.10 -35.45 15.58
N LYS A 501 19.46 -35.85 16.67
CA LYS A 501 18.01 -36.17 16.75
C LYS A 501 17.29 -35.27 17.75
N ASP A 502 17.98 -34.66 18.67
CA ASP A 502 17.41 -33.85 19.74
C ASP A 502 17.74 -32.38 19.53
N LEU A 503 16.70 -31.53 19.53
CA LEU A 503 16.79 -30.11 19.24
C LEU A 503 17.63 -29.34 20.29
N ALA A 504 17.43 -29.67 21.58
CA ALA A 504 18.10 -28.99 22.66
C ALA A 504 19.61 -29.36 22.69
N MET A 505 19.93 -30.62 22.44
CA MET A 505 21.32 -31.10 22.42
C MET A 505 22.11 -30.54 21.25
N VAL A 506 21.51 -30.54 20.05
CA VAL A 506 22.13 -29.92 18.85
C VAL A 506 22.29 -28.42 19.06
N GLY A 507 21.27 -27.75 19.63
CA GLY A 507 21.35 -26.32 19.96
C GLY A 507 22.46 -26.02 20.96
N ALA A 508 22.63 -26.84 22.02
CA ALA A 508 23.70 -26.70 23.00
C ALA A 508 25.09 -26.88 22.37
N ASP A 509 25.26 -27.85 21.43
CA ASP A 509 26.51 -28.09 20.73
C ASP A 509 26.88 -26.92 19.79
N VAL A 510 25.88 -26.37 19.06
CA VAL A 510 26.08 -25.15 18.23
C VAL A 510 26.55 -23.97 19.11
N VAL A 511 25.88 -23.73 20.24
CA VAL A 511 26.22 -22.63 21.15
C VAL A 511 27.62 -22.83 21.77
N ALA A 512 27.97 -24.05 22.16
CA ALA A 512 29.32 -24.34 22.67
C ALA A 512 30.41 -24.00 21.64
N ARG A 513 30.19 -24.31 20.36
CA ARG A 513 31.11 -23.98 19.25
C ARG A 513 31.18 -22.46 19.00
N LEU A 514 30.07 -21.75 19.06
CA LEU A 514 30.04 -20.29 18.93
C LEU A 514 30.79 -19.62 20.07
N LEU A 515 30.62 -20.07 21.31
CA LEU A 515 31.28 -19.53 22.49
C LEU A 515 32.76 -19.91 22.61
N ALA A 516 33.23 -20.95 21.91
CA ALA A 516 34.62 -21.37 21.92
C ALA A 516 35.62 -20.27 21.48
N ALA A 517 35.16 -19.35 20.62
CA ALA A 517 35.91 -18.18 20.17
C ALA A 517 35.71 -16.93 21.06
N GLY A 518 35.06 -17.06 22.22
CA GLY A 518 34.72 -15.95 23.12
C GLY A 518 33.28 -15.44 22.91
N GLY A 519 32.96 -14.34 23.56
CA GLY A 519 31.64 -13.67 23.48
C GLY A 519 31.07 -13.41 24.87
N GLU A 520 30.43 -12.27 25.05
CA GLU A 520 29.85 -11.81 26.31
C GLU A 520 28.32 -11.93 26.33
N LEU A 521 27.70 -11.83 25.18
CA LEU A 521 26.24 -11.93 25.01
C LEU A 521 25.87 -13.06 24.03
N LEU A 522 25.02 -13.97 24.48
CA LEU A 522 24.34 -14.96 23.63
C LEU A 522 22.88 -14.57 23.45
N THR A 523 22.46 -14.24 22.24
CA THR A 523 21.08 -14.07 21.87
C THR A 523 20.52 -15.39 21.31
N VAL A 524 19.50 -15.94 21.96
CA VAL A 524 18.75 -17.14 21.54
C VAL A 524 17.40 -16.70 21.00
N ILE A 525 17.13 -16.96 19.72
CA ILE A 525 15.85 -16.63 19.07
C ILE A 525 15.09 -17.93 18.84
N THR A 526 13.96 -18.09 19.51
CA THR A 526 13.11 -19.28 19.41
C THR A 526 12.10 -19.15 18.28
N GLY A 527 11.93 -20.19 17.50
CA GLY A 527 10.97 -20.28 16.39
C GLY A 527 9.87 -21.28 16.67
N ALA A 528 9.00 -21.47 15.67
CA ALA A 528 7.95 -22.46 15.73
C ALA A 528 8.52 -23.87 15.97
N GLY A 529 7.95 -24.60 16.93
CA GLY A 529 8.38 -25.95 17.30
C GLY A 529 9.50 -26.02 18.34
N SER A 530 10.00 -24.89 18.86
CA SER A 530 10.87 -24.88 20.04
C SER A 530 10.10 -24.38 21.28
N GLY A 531 9.93 -25.25 22.26
CA GLY A 531 9.31 -24.87 23.53
C GLY A 531 10.30 -24.19 24.47
N PRO A 532 9.82 -23.57 25.56
CA PRO A 532 10.67 -22.90 26.56
C PRO A 532 11.68 -23.84 27.23
N GLU A 533 11.42 -25.14 27.26
CA GLU A 533 12.33 -26.17 27.79
C GLU A 533 13.60 -26.28 26.93
N VAL A 534 13.48 -26.12 25.60
CA VAL A 534 14.63 -26.18 24.68
C VAL A 534 15.57 -24.99 24.91
N SER A 535 15.02 -23.77 24.97
CA SER A 535 15.81 -22.57 25.24
C SER A 535 16.44 -22.57 26.63
N ALA A 536 15.77 -23.16 27.62
CA ALA A 536 16.30 -23.32 28.98
C ALA A 536 17.53 -24.23 29.00
N VAL A 537 17.48 -25.39 28.32
CA VAL A 537 18.65 -26.32 28.20
C VAL A 537 19.82 -25.64 27.49
N VAL A 538 19.56 -24.94 26.41
CA VAL A 538 20.57 -24.20 25.64
C VAL A 538 21.23 -23.11 26.52
N ALA A 539 20.41 -22.32 27.23
CA ALA A 539 20.89 -21.26 28.13
C ALA A 539 21.73 -21.85 29.30
N GLN A 540 21.29 -22.98 29.86
CA GLN A 540 22.08 -23.68 30.91
C GLN A 540 23.43 -24.17 30.36
N SER A 541 23.42 -24.76 29.16
CA SER A 541 24.65 -25.22 28.51
C SER A 541 25.63 -24.06 28.21
N ALA A 542 25.11 -22.92 27.76
CA ALA A 542 25.89 -21.71 27.52
C ALA A 542 26.61 -21.25 28.81
N ARG A 543 25.88 -21.13 29.92
CA ARG A 543 26.43 -20.73 31.22
C ARG A 543 27.38 -21.76 31.81
N ALA A 544 27.19 -23.04 31.50
CA ALA A 544 28.12 -24.09 31.89
C ALA A 544 29.44 -24.03 31.10
N ALA A 545 29.36 -23.65 29.81
CA ALA A 545 30.50 -23.46 28.95
C ALA A 545 31.30 -22.18 29.30
N ARG A 546 30.56 -21.10 29.62
CA ARG A 546 31.10 -19.81 30.03
C ARG A 546 30.25 -19.19 31.11
N GLY A 547 30.75 -19.10 32.32
CA GLY A 547 30.03 -18.59 33.49
C GLY A 547 29.75 -17.08 33.45
N ASP A 548 30.44 -16.35 32.59
CA ASP A 548 30.36 -14.90 32.40
C ASP A 548 29.45 -14.49 31.22
N VAL A 549 28.88 -15.45 30.46
CA VAL A 549 28.03 -15.15 29.32
C VAL A 549 26.62 -14.71 29.78
N GLU A 550 26.20 -13.56 29.30
CA GLU A 550 24.79 -13.13 29.40
C GLU A 550 23.96 -13.83 28.32
N VAL A 551 22.75 -14.28 28.66
CA VAL A 551 21.85 -14.97 27.72
C VAL A 551 20.53 -14.24 27.62
N ALA A 552 20.26 -13.70 26.45
CA ALA A 552 18.98 -13.10 26.06
C ALA A 552 18.16 -14.11 25.25
N ILE A 553 16.89 -14.30 25.60
CA ILE A 553 15.96 -15.19 24.88
C ILE A 553 14.87 -14.36 24.27
N ILE A 554 14.65 -14.50 22.96
CA ILE A 554 13.66 -13.78 22.17
C ILE A 554 12.73 -14.82 21.51
N ASP A 555 11.43 -14.67 21.68
CA ASP A 555 10.46 -15.43 20.91
C ASP A 555 10.28 -14.80 19.53
N GLY A 556 10.91 -15.38 18.53
CA GLY A 556 10.91 -14.85 17.15
C GLY A 556 9.73 -15.30 16.30
N GLY A 557 9.15 -16.48 16.62
CA GLY A 557 8.02 -17.05 15.89
C GLY A 557 8.33 -17.47 14.45
N GLN A 558 9.60 -17.54 14.03
CA GLN A 558 10.01 -17.97 12.68
C GLN A 558 9.74 -19.46 12.45
N ALA A 559 9.25 -19.81 11.25
CA ALA A 559 8.83 -21.17 10.93
C ALA A 559 9.98 -22.12 10.49
N THR A 560 11.03 -21.59 9.86
CA THR A 560 12.08 -22.41 9.21
C THR A 560 13.14 -22.91 10.20
N PHE A 561 13.48 -22.08 11.17
CA PHE A 561 14.54 -22.34 12.14
C PHE A 561 13.95 -22.39 13.54
N PRO A 562 13.82 -23.57 14.15
CA PRO A 562 13.42 -23.68 15.55
C PRO A 562 14.31 -22.86 16.50
N LEU A 563 15.60 -22.70 16.18
CA LEU A 563 16.53 -21.88 16.96
C LEU A 563 17.45 -21.11 16.01
N LEU A 564 17.66 -19.82 16.34
CA LEU A 564 18.74 -19.00 15.80
C LEU A 564 19.57 -18.46 16.97
N PHE A 565 20.85 -18.27 16.73
CA PHE A 565 21.80 -17.80 17.72
C PHE A 565 22.63 -16.64 17.20
N GLY A 566 22.93 -15.71 18.10
CA GLY A 566 23.95 -14.69 17.91
C GLY A 566 24.89 -14.64 19.12
N VAL A 567 26.19 -14.53 18.89
CA VAL A 567 27.18 -14.33 19.94
C VAL A 567 27.96 -13.08 19.62
N GLU A 568 27.98 -12.16 20.58
CA GLU A 568 28.67 -10.87 20.57
C GLU A 568 29.77 -10.81 21.60
#